data_28a09d43a1b57a003b78fa8580990b42
#
_entry.id   28a09d43a1b57a003b78fa8580990b42
#
_cell.length_a   1.000
_cell.length_b   1.000
_cell.length_c   1.000
_cell.angle_alpha   90.00
_cell.angle_beta   90.00
_cell.angle_gamma   90.00
#
_symmetry.space_group_name_H-M   'P 1'
#
loop_
_entity.id
_entity.type
_entity.pdbx_description
1 polymer ?
#
loop_
_entity_poly.entity_id
_entity_poly.type
_entity_poly.pdbx_seq_one_letter_code
_entity_poly.pdbx_strand_id
1 'polypeptide(L)'
;METRIAIVTGGLRGLGRAMALGLAREGHDVVAVGHIEADVAEVEAATSGANFAGQVLPLVADLRRPADCDRIVAMAGERFGGPHILVNNAGLTFTTIDPARFRRPEPQKFWQVSDDIVRAVIETNYIASDQMSRRVAPYMVEQGWGRIVNVTTKLDTMNRPHTSPYGASKAALEMATEVWAKEVEGTGLTINIVNPGAGANTPGMAEEMRTMSREGRAPRLVEPDEMVPPLLYVVSRDADNVNGWRFDANLWDQSLPPAEAARRAGRPAGFEMHPPPV
;
A
#
# COMPACT_ATOMS: atom_id res chain seq x y z
N MET A 1 -6.03 5.19 -22.70
CA MET A 1 -5.22 4.24 -21.88
C MET A 1 -5.92 2.89 -21.90
N GLU A 2 -5.20 1.77 -21.90
CA GLU A 2 -5.83 0.45 -21.86
C GLU A 2 -6.44 0.21 -20.48
N THR A 3 -7.72 -0.17 -20.39
CA THR A 3 -8.38 -0.49 -19.13
C THR A 3 -7.72 -1.70 -18.50
N ARG A 4 -7.28 -1.57 -17.26
CA ARG A 4 -6.69 -2.64 -16.45
C ARG A 4 -7.55 -2.90 -15.23
N ILE A 5 -7.43 -4.09 -14.67
CA ILE A 5 -8.16 -4.50 -13.48
C ILE A 5 -7.24 -4.45 -12.29
N ALA A 6 -7.63 -3.70 -11.26
CA ALA A 6 -6.85 -3.49 -10.05
C ALA A 6 -7.54 -4.11 -8.83
N ILE A 7 -6.75 -4.68 -7.94
CA ILE A 7 -7.14 -5.03 -6.57
C ILE A 7 -6.39 -4.08 -5.64
N VAL A 8 -7.13 -3.35 -4.78
CA VAL A 8 -6.54 -2.47 -3.77
C VAL A 8 -6.93 -2.97 -2.39
N THR A 9 -5.99 -3.55 -1.66
CA THR A 9 -6.21 -4.00 -0.28
C THR A 9 -6.21 -2.81 0.68
N GLY A 10 -7.10 -2.81 1.68
CA GLY A 10 -7.36 -1.62 2.49
C GLY A 10 -7.96 -0.46 1.67
N GLY A 11 -8.65 -0.77 0.57
CA GLY A 11 -9.15 0.16 -0.43
C GLY A 11 -10.44 0.90 -0.04
N LEU A 12 -11.07 0.57 1.09
CA LEU A 12 -12.33 1.20 1.50
C LEU A 12 -12.13 2.50 2.29
N ARG A 13 -10.92 2.81 2.76
CA ARG A 13 -10.62 4.01 3.56
C ARG A 13 -9.19 4.51 3.39
N GLY A 14 -8.92 5.74 3.83
CA GLY A 14 -7.57 6.33 3.92
C GLY A 14 -6.80 6.32 2.60
N LEU A 15 -5.51 5.96 2.65
CA LEU A 15 -4.62 5.92 1.48
C LEU A 15 -5.16 4.97 0.40
N GLY A 16 -5.63 3.79 0.81
CA GLY A 16 -6.14 2.77 -0.12
C GLY A 16 -7.36 3.27 -0.89
N ARG A 17 -8.31 3.97 -0.23
CA ARG A 17 -9.47 4.55 -0.92
C ARG A 17 -9.05 5.61 -1.94
N ALA A 18 -8.14 6.50 -1.59
CA ALA A 18 -7.65 7.50 -2.53
C ALA A 18 -6.99 6.86 -3.75
N MET A 19 -6.17 5.83 -3.54
CA MET A 19 -5.53 5.06 -4.62
C MET A 19 -6.56 4.31 -5.48
N ALA A 20 -7.56 3.66 -4.87
CA ALA A 20 -8.62 2.96 -5.61
C ALA A 20 -9.44 3.93 -6.48
N LEU A 21 -9.85 5.07 -5.91
CA LEU A 21 -10.58 6.10 -6.66
C LEU A 21 -9.70 6.76 -7.73
N GLY A 22 -8.41 6.96 -7.46
CA GLY A 22 -7.46 7.48 -8.44
C GLY A 22 -7.31 6.57 -9.66
N LEU A 23 -7.16 5.26 -9.45
CA LEU A 23 -7.11 4.26 -10.52
C LEU A 23 -8.43 4.24 -11.33
N ALA A 24 -9.58 4.32 -10.68
CA ALA A 24 -10.87 4.33 -11.36
C ALA A 24 -11.09 5.62 -12.19
N ARG A 25 -10.60 6.77 -11.73
CA ARG A 25 -10.63 8.02 -12.53
C ARG A 25 -9.83 7.90 -13.81
N GLU A 26 -8.71 7.17 -13.78
CA GLU A 26 -7.86 6.89 -14.96
C GLU A 26 -8.39 5.77 -15.88
N GLY A 27 -9.55 5.19 -15.55
CA GLY A 27 -10.24 4.20 -16.42
C GLY A 27 -9.91 2.74 -16.10
N HIS A 28 -9.37 2.46 -14.91
CA HIS A 28 -9.18 1.10 -14.44
C HIS A 28 -10.39 0.61 -13.66
N ASP A 29 -10.74 -0.66 -13.80
CA ASP A 29 -11.75 -1.30 -12.95
C ASP A 29 -11.10 -1.79 -11.66
N VAL A 30 -11.68 -1.49 -10.51
CA VAL A 30 -11.05 -1.66 -9.21
C VAL A 30 -11.90 -2.50 -8.26
N VAL A 31 -11.33 -3.56 -7.70
CA VAL A 31 -11.85 -4.23 -6.51
C VAL A 31 -11.21 -3.59 -5.28
N ALA A 32 -11.97 -2.76 -4.58
CA ALA A 32 -11.54 -2.08 -3.35
C ALA A 32 -11.88 -2.93 -2.13
N VAL A 33 -10.87 -3.51 -1.48
CA VAL A 33 -11.05 -4.48 -0.40
C VAL A 33 -10.83 -3.85 0.96
N GLY A 34 -11.69 -4.12 1.93
CA GLY A 34 -11.53 -3.73 3.34
C GLY A 34 -12.23 -4.70 4.27
N HIS A 35 -12.03 -4.56 5.58
CA HIS A 35 -12.63 -5.46 6.57
C HIS A 35 -13.75 -4.79 7.40
N ILE A 36 -14.01 -3.50 7.18
CA ILE A 36 -15.02 -2.72 7.90
C ILE A 36 -16.20 -2.48 6.97
N GLU A 37 -17.32 -3.13 7.26
CA GLU A 37 -18.56 -3.02 6.47
C GLU A 37 -19.03 -1.57 6.30
N ALA A 38 -18.96 -0.78 7.36
CA ALA A 38 -19.41 0.61 7.34
C ALA A 38 -18.65 1.50 6.34
N ASP A 39 -17.40 1.13 5.97
CA ASP A 39 -16.60 1.90 5.01
C ASP A 39 -17.08 1.72 3.54
N VAL A 40 -17.92 0.71 3.27
CA VAL A 40 -18.49 0.45 1.92
C VAL A 40 -19.31 1.63 1.45
N ALA A 41 -20.21 2.14 2.32
CA ALA A 41 -21.09 3.26 1.97
C ALA A 41 -20.33 4.53 1.58
N GLU A 42 -19.13 4.76 2.15
CA GLU A 42 -18.29 5.91 1.78
C GLU A 42 -17.69 5.77 0.38
N VAL A 43 -17.37 4.54 -0.06
CA VAL A 43 -16.88 4.29 -1.42
C VAL A 43 -18.03 4.42 -2.42
N GLU A 44 -19.19 3.84 -2.12
CA GLU A 44 -20.39 3.94 -2.96
C GLU A 44 -20.84 5.41 -3.12
N ALA A 45 -20.85 6.19 -2.04
CA ALA A 45 -21.16 7.61 -2.08
C ALA A 45 -20.13 8.40 -2.91
N ALA A 46 -18.83 8.07 -2.80
CA ALA A 46 -17.78 8.74 -3.55
C ALA A 46 -17.82 8.44 -5.06
N THR A 47 -18.38 7.29 -5.45
CA THR A 47 -18.50 6.86 -6.86
C THR A 47 -19.87 7.15 -7.46
N SER A 48 -20.90 7.33 -6.62
CA SER A 48 -22.27 7.65 -7.05
C SER A 48 -22.35 9.04 -7.69
N GLY A 49 -22.80 9.10 -8.93
CA GLY A 49 -22.93 10.36 -9.67
C GLY A 49 -21.62 11.00 -10.13
N ALA A 50 -20.48 10.43 -9.79
CA ALA A 50 -19.19 10.86 -10.28
C ALA A 50 -18.90 10.21 -11.65
N ASN A 51 -18.35 11.00 -12.57
CA ASN A 51 -18.00 10.51 -13.92
C ASN A 51 -16.62 9.82 -13.86
N PHE A 52 -16.55 8.62 -13.26
CA PHE A 52 -15.36 7.78 -13.33
C PHE A 52 -15.29 7.06 -14.67
N ALA A 53 -14.13 6.95 -15.27
CA ALA A 53 -13.92 6.21 -16.50
C ALA A 53 -13.91 4.69 -16.26
N GLY A 54 -13.52 4.23 -15.07
CA GLY A 54 -13.58 2.84 -14.61
C GLY A 54 -14.59 2.65 -13.47
N GLN A 55 -14.80 1.40 -13.07
CA GLN A 55 -15.72 1.00 -12.00
C GLN A 55 -14.95 0.75 -10.68
N VAL A 56 -15.65 0.94 -9.55
CA VAL A 56 -15.12 0.52 -8.23
C VAL A 56 -16.11 -0.47 -7.62
N LEU A 57 -15.66 -1.66 -7.32
CA LEU A 57 -16.40 -2.70 -6.61
C LEU A 57 -15.88 -2.76 -5.16
N PRO A 58 -16.60 -2.24 -4.17
CA PRO A 58 -16.23 -2.42 -2.76
C PRO A 58 -16.49 -3.87 -2.34
N LEU A 59 -15.54 -4.44 -1.59
CA LEU A 59 -15.60 -5.83 -1.14
C LEU A 59 -15.13 -5.95 0.31
N VAL A 60 -15.97 -6.52 1.18
CA VAL A 60 -15.61 -6.81 2.57
C VAL A 60 -14.94 -8.18 2.66
N ALA A 61 -13.71 -8.21 3.17
CA ALA A 61 -12.92 -9.42 3.34
C ALA A 61 -11.84 -9.26 4.42
N ASP A 62 -11.50 -10.36 5.10
CA ASP A 62 -10.38 -10.42 6.04
C ASP A 62 -9.18 -11.11 5.38
N LEU A 63 -8.17 -10.33 5.02
CA LEU A 63 -6.97 -10.81 4.32
C LEU A 63 -6.11 -11.80 5.13
N ARG A 64 -6.37 -11.96 6.42
CA ARG A 64 -5.73 -13.00 7.26
C ARG A 64 -6.30 -14.39 6.97
N ARG A 65 -7.43 -14.47 6.27
CA ARG A 65 -8.08 -15.71 5.85
C ARG A 65 -7.71 -16.04 4.41
N PRO A 66 -7.00 -17.15 4.15
CA PRO A 66 -6.63 -17.56 2.79
C PRO A 66 -7.83 -17.66 1.84
N ALA A 67 -8.96 -18.18 2.32
CA ALA A 67 -10.18 -18.30 1.52
C ALA A 67 -10.75 -16.95 1.08
N ASP A 68 -10.61 -15.88 1.89
CA ASP A 68 -11.01 -14.54 1.50
C ASP A 68 -10.06 -13.97 0.43
N CYS A 69 -8.75 -14.27 0.50
CA CYS A 69 -7.81 -13.91 -0.56
C CYS A 69 -8.15 -14.61 -1.89
N ASP A 70 -8.52 -15.88 -1.84
CA ASP A 70 -8.97 -16.63 -3.04
C ASP A 70 -10.23 -15.99 -3.62
N ARG A 71 -11.22 -15.65 -2.78
CA ARG A 71 -12.47 -15.00 -3.18
C ARG A 71 -12.24 -13.62 -3.81
N ILE A 72 -11.30 -12.83 -3.32
CA ILE A 72 -10.97 -11.51 -3.89
C ILE A 72 -10.44 -11.66 -5.32
N VAL A 73 -9.51 -12.61 -5.54
CA VAL A 73 -8.92 -12.84 -6.87
C VAL A 73 -9.96 -13.41 -7.83
N ALA A 74 -10.79 -14.37 -7.37
CA ALA A 74 -11.89 -14.90 -8.15
C ALA A 74 -12.88 -13.80 -8.57
N MET A 75 -13.27 -12.91 -7.66
CA MET A 75 -14.18 -11.79 -7.95
C MET A 75 -13.60 -10.83 -9.00
N ALA A 76 -12.29 -10.52 -8.93
CA ALA A 76 -11.64 -9.70 -9.96
C ALA A 76 -11.65 -10.40 -11.33
N GLY A 77 -11.44 -11.73 -11.37
CA GLY A 77 -11.54 -12.54 -12.58
C GLY A 77 -12.94 -12.57 -13.17
N GLU A 78 -13.93 -12.95 -12.37
CA GLU A 78 -15.32 -13.13 -12.79
C GLU A 78 -15.98 -11.81 -13.20
N ARG A 79 -15.71 -10.73 -12.48
CA ARG A 79 -16.37 -9.45 -12.68
C ARG A 79 -15.75 -8.64 -13.82
N PHE A 80 -14.42 -8.71 -13.96
CA PHE A 80 -13.68 -7.81 -14.84
C PHE A 80 -12.70 -8.52 -15.80
N GLY A 81 -12.39 -9.79 -15.60
CA GLY A 81 -11.52 -10.57 -16.50
C GLY A 81 -10.10 -10.80 -16.02
N GLY A 82 -9.79 -10.48 -14.76
CA GLY A 82 -8.54 -10.85 -14.09
C GLY A 82 -7.73 -9.68 -13.52
N PRO A 83 -6.88 -9.91 -12.51
CA PRO A 83 -6.10 -8.86 -11.88
C PRO A 83 -4.84 -8.53 -12.69
N HIS A 84 -4.70 -7.30 -13.13
CA HIS A 84 -3.50 -6.77 -13.79
C HIS A 84 -2.64 -5.92 -12.83
N ILE A 85 -3.28 -5.34 -11.82
CA ILE A 85 -2.64 -4.48 -10.82
C ILE A 85 -3.05 -4.97 -9.43
N LEU A 86 -2.08 -5.13 -8.54
CA LEU A 86 -2.29 -5.37 -7.11
C LEU A 86 -1.64 -4.26 -6.31
N VAL A 87 -2.43 -3.58 -5.45
CA VAL A 87 -1.91 -2.63 -4.46
C VAL A 87 -2.07 -3.24 -3.07
N ASN A 88 -0.98 -3.71 -2.49
CA ASN A 88 -0.90 -4.21 -1.12
C ASN A 88 -0.77 -3.02 -0.16
N ASN A 89 -1.91 -2.45 0.24
CA ASN A 89 -1.95 -1.28 1.12
C ASN A 89 -2.52 -1.61 2.52
N ALA A 90 -3.33 -2.65 2.67
CA ALA A 90 -3.89 -3.02 3.97
C ALA A 90 -2.80 -3.11 5.06
N GLY A 91 -3.09 -2.59 6.24
CA GLY A 91 -2.13 -2.65 7.33
C GLY A 91 -2.67 -2.11 8.65
N LEU A 92 -2.23 -2.72 9.73
CA LEU A 92 -2.44 -2.27 11.11
C LEU A 92 -1.32 -1.32 11.50
N THR A 93 -1.67 -0.21 12.16
CA THR A 93 -0.76 0.88 12.48
C THR A 93 -0.52 0.99 14.00
N PHE A 94 0.19 2.02 14.41
CA PHE A 94 0.52 2.28 15.81
C PHE A 94 -0.71 2.42 16.71
N THR A 95 -1.83 2.93 16.22
CA THR A 95 -3.07 3.06 16.99
C THR A 95 -3.71 1.72 17.32
N THR A 96 -3.46 0.69 16.53
CA THR A 96 -3.84 -0.69 16.86
C THR A 96 -2.92 -1.30 17.90
N ILE A 97 -1.60 -1.02 17.80
CA ILE A 97 -0.57 -1.60 18.69
C ILE A 97 -0.67 -0.97 20.07
N ASP A 98 -0.73 0.34 20.13
CA ASP A 98 -0.82 1.13 21.36
C ASP A 98 -1.78 2.31 21.16
N PRO A 99 -3.09 2.14 21.42
CA PRO A 99 -4.08 3.21 21.28
C PRO A 99 -3.81 4.42 22.17
N ALA A 100 -3.05 4.26 23.25
CA ALA A 100 -2.67 5.32 24.16
C ALA A 100 -1.28 5.91 23.91
N ARG A 101 -0.60 5.53 22.82
CA ARG A 101 0.77 5.90 22.49
C ARG A 101 1.07 7.41 22.66
N PHE A 102 0.16 8.25 22.22
CA PHE A 102 0.33 9.71 22.23
C PHE A 102 -0.20 10.38 23.50
N ARG A 103 -0.73 9.60 24.47
CA ARG A 103 -1.27 10.04 25.76
C ARG A 103 -0.41 9.63 26.94
N ARG A 104 0.65 8.85 26.68
CA ARG A 104 1.60 8.39 27.71
C ARG A 104 2.90 9.17 27.63
N PRO A 105 3.60 9.37 28.77
CA PRO A 105 4.95 9.94 28.77
C PRO A 105 5.93 9.10 27.97
N GLU A 106 5.81 7.75 28.07
CA GLU A 106 6.63 6.81 27.31
C GLU A 106 5.78 5.81 26.52
N PRO A 107 6.08 5.58 25.23
CA PRO A 107 5.44 4.53 24.44
C PRO A 107 5.80 3.14 24.98
N GLN A 108 4.98 2.13 24.65
CA GLN A 108 5.26 0.72 25.00
C GLN A 108 6.62 0.27 24.48
N LYS A 109 7.30 -0.53 25.29
CA LYS A 109 8.49 -1.29 24.87
C LYS A 109 8.05 -2.56 24.15
N PHE A 110 8.91 -3.16 23.31
CA PHE A 110 8.54 -4.34 22.50
C PHE A 110 8.04 -5.52 23.36
N TRP A 111 8.58 -5.71 24.57
CA TRP A 111 8.18 -6.79 25.49
C TRP A 111 6.87 -6.56 26.24
N GLN A 112 6.22 -5.42 26.05
CA GLN A 112 4.92 -5.06 26.63
C GLN A 112 3.78 -5.22 25.63
N VAL A 113 4.11 -5.46 24.33
CA VAL A 113 3.11 -5.72 23.29
C VAL A 113 2.67 -7.19 23.37
N SER A 114 1.37 -7.46 23.40
CA SER A 114 0.85 -8.81 23.50
C SER A 114 1.13 -9.64 22.23
N ASP A 115 1.23 -10.96 22.39
CA ASP A 115 1.43 -11.91 21.30
C ASP A 115 0.33 -11.80 20.24
N ASP A 116 -0.91 -11.57 20.64
CA ASP A 116 -2.05 -11.41 19.72
C ASP A 116 -1.88 -10.18 18.82
N ILE A 117 -1.42 -9.06 19.37
CA ILE A 117 -1.13 -7.85 18.58
C ILE A 117 0.04 -8.08 17.64
N VAL A 118 1.11 -8.73 18.11
CA VAL A 118 2.27 -9.07 17.26
C VAL A 118 1.81 -9.93 16.08
N ARG A 119 1.06 -11.00 16.36
CA ARG A 119 0.50 -11.90 15.34
C ARG A 119 -0.38 -11.13 14.34
N ALA A 120 -1.35 -10.36 14.82
CA ALA A 120 -2.29 -9.63 13.98
C ALA A 120 -1.56 -8.64 13.05
N VAL A 121 -0.53 -7.95 13.54
CA VAL A 121 0.26 -7.01 12.74
C VAL A 121 1.07 -7.73 11.66
N ILE A 122 1.74 -8.83 11.99
CA ILE A 122 2.53 -9.61 11.01
C ILE A 122 1.61 -10.24 9.96
N GLU A 123 0.50 -10.84 10.39
CA GLU A 123 -0.49 -11.45 9.49
C GLU A 123 -1.08 -10.44 8.51
N THR A 124 -1.44 -9.24 9.00
CA THR A 124 -2.07 -8.23 8.14
C THR A 124 -1.06 -7.50 7.26
N ASN A 125 0.10 -7.08 7.81
CA ASN A 125 1.01 -6.18 7.11
C ASN A 125 1.97 -6.90 6.16
N TYR A 126 2.27 -8.17 6.42
CA TYR A 126 3.20 -8.94 5.61
C TYR A 126 2.56 -10.19 5.00
N ILE A 127 2.03 -11.11 5.81
CA ILE A 127 1.52 -12.40 5.30
C ILE A 127 0.36 -12.19 4.32
N ALA A 128 -0.54 -11.25 4.59
CA ALA A 128 -1.63 -10.93 3.67
C ALA A 128 -1.12 -10.40 2.32
N SER A 129 -0.10 -9.51 2.34
CA SER A 129 0.54 -8.99 1.12
C SER A 129 1.22 -10.10 0.31
N ASP A 130 1.93 -11.01 0.99
CA ASP A 130 2.55 -12.19 0.39
C ASP A 130 1.49 -13.14 -0.22
N GLN A 131 0.43 -13.43 0.53
CA GLN A 131 -0.67 -14.28 0.04
C GLN A 131 -1.35 -13.72 -1.21
N MET A 132 -1.64 -12.42 -1.23
CA MET A 132 -2.24 -11.76 -2.39
C MET A 132 -1.29 -11.77 -3.59
N SER A 133 -0.01 -11.43 -3.37
CA SER A 133 1.00 -11.40 -4.44
C SER A 133 1.18 -12.77 -5.09
N ARG A 134 1.29 -13.85 -4.30
CA ARG A 134 1.43 -15.23 -4.82
C ARG A 134 0.21 -15.70 -5.63
N ARG A 135 -0.98 -15.16 -5.36
CA ARG A 135 -2.20 -15.51 -6.08
C ARG A 135 -2.32 -14.80 -7.42
N VAL A 136 -1.86 -13.57 -7.52
CA VAL A 136 -2.00 -12.79 -8.76
C VAL A 136 -0.81 -12.91 -9.70
N ALA A 137 0.40 -13.13 -9.15
CA ALA A 137 1.62 -13.16 -9.93
C ALA A 137 1.62 -14.19 -11.08
N PRO A 138 1.17 -15.44 -10.91
CA PRO A 138 1.12 -16.41 -12.01
C PRO A 138 0.29 -15.93 -13.20
N TYR A 139 -0.88 -15.36 -12.94
CA TYR A 139 -1.73 -14.78 -13.99
C TYR A 139 -1.02 -13.61 -14.70
N MET A 140 -0.42 -12.68 -13.96
CA MET A 140 0.29 -11.53 -14.51
C MET A 140 1.48 -11.96 -15.38
N VAL A 141 2.23 -12.97 -14.95
CA VAL A 141 3.36 -13.53 -15.71
C VAL A 141 2.87 -14.20 -17.00
N GLU A 142 1.78 -14.98 -16.94
CA GLU A 142 1.16 -15.60 -18.13
C GLU A 142 0.69 -14.55 -19.14
N GLN A 143 0.14 -13.43 -18.67
CA GLN A 143 -0.26 -12.31 -19.53
C GLN A 143 0.93 -11.48 -20.07
N GLY A 144 2.15 -11.72 -19.60
CA GLY A 144 3.32 -10.93 -19.97
C GLY A 144 3.27 -9.46 -19.53
N TRP A 145 2.37 -9.13 -18.58
CA TRP A 145 2.24 -7.80 -18.00
C TRP A 145 1.55 -7.84 -16.64
N GLY A 146 2.08 -7.11 -15.69
CA GLY A 146 1.48 -6.99 -14.35
C GLY A 146 2.19 -5.93 -13.51
N ARG A 147 1.49 -5.47 -12.46
CA ARG A 147 2.00 -4.49 -11.50
C ARG A 147 1.62 -4.89 -10.09
N ILE A 148 2.60 -5.16 -9.24
CA ILE A 148 2.42 -5.30 -7.80
C ILE A 148 3.04 -4.09 -7.13
N VAL A 149 2.23 -3.36 -6.38
CA VAL A 149 2.66 -2.17 -5.62
C VAL A 149 2.46 -2.42 -4.14
N ASN A 150 3.55 -2.43 -3.39
CA ASN A 150 3.53 -2.60 -1.94
C ASN A 150 3.57 -1.23 -1.23
N VAL A 151 2.69 -1.03 -0.25
CA VAL A 151 2.71 0.16 0.60
C VAL A 151 3.46 -0.16 1.89
N THR A 152 4.68 0.35 1.99
CA THR A 152 5.52 0.18 3.18
C THR A 152 5.45 1.42 4.09
N THR A 153 6.55 1.88 4.62
CA THR A 153 6.64 3.11 5.42
C THR A 153 8.02 3.75 5.22
N LYS A 154 8.24 4.92 5.80
CA LYS A 154 9.55 5.56 5.81
C LYS A 154 10.61 4.64 6.46
N LEU A 155 11.81 4.57 5.88
CA LEU A 155 12.85 3.63 6.35
C LEU A 155 13.23 3.82 7.82
N ASP A 156 13.34 5.07 8.28
CA ASP A 156 13.66 5.33 9.70
C ASP A 156 12.58 4.83 10.65
N THR A 157 11.33 4.70 10.19
CA THR A 157 10.23 4.11 10.96
C THR A 157 10.42 2.61 11.16
N MET A 158 11.10 1.93 10.24
CA MET A 158 11.32 0.49 10.34
C MET A 158 12.32 0.11 11.45
N ASN A 159 13.29 0.98 11.75
CA ASN A 159 14.36 0.74 12.72
C ASN A 159 14.34 1.66 13.95
N ARG A 160 13.34 2.52 14.09
CA ARG A 160 13.23 3.46 15.21
C ARG A 160 12.71 2.76 16.48
N PRO A 161 13.17 3.14 17.68
CA PRO A 161 12.60 2.63 18.94
C PRO A 161 11.08 2.78 19.00
N HIS A 162 10.42 1.84 19.66
CA HIS A 162 8.95 1.82 19.87
C HIS A 162 8.11 1.67 18.58
N THR A 163 8.68 1.08 17.53
CA THR A 163 7.93 0.79 16.29
C THR A 163 7.57 -0.67 16.13
N SER A 164 8.10 -1.57 16.97
CA SER A 164 7.77 -2.99 16.94
C SER A 164 6.29 -3.22 17.36
N PRO A 165 5.58 -4.16 16.70
CA PRO A 165 5.98 -4.99 15.57
C PRO A 165 5.79 -4.34 14.19
N TYR A 166 5.25 -3.12 14.12
CA TYR A 166 4.96 -2.42 12.87
C TYR A 166 6.20 -2.25 11.99
N GLY A 167 7.29 -1.70 12.56
CA GLY A 167 8.54 -1.49 11.82
C GLY A 167 9.06 -2.78 11.20
N ALA A 168 9.11 -3.87 11.98
CA ALA A 168 9.54 -5.17 11.51
C ALA A 168 8.64 -5.72 10.39
N SER A 169 7.31 -5.56 10.47
CA SER A 169 6.38 -6.02 9.43
C SER A 169 6.59 -5.29 8.10
N LYS A 170 6.86 -3.98 8.16
CA LYS A 170 7.11 -3.17 6.96
C LYS A 170 8.51 -3.36 6.40
N ALA A 171 9.51 -3.66 7.25
CA ALA A 171 10.84 -4.07 6.82
C ALA A 171 10.81 -5.42 6.08
N ALA A 172 10.02 -6.37 6.55
CA ALA A 172 9.81 -7.64 5.86
C ALA A 172 9.22 -7.43 4.45
N LEU A 173 8.20 -6.58 4.31
CA LEU A 173 7.59 -6.29 3.00
C LEU A 173 8.54 -5.49 2.09
N GLU A 174 9.35 -4.60 2.64
CA GLU A 174 10.38 -3.86 1.90
C GLU A 174 11.40 -4.82 1.27
N MET A 175 11.97 -5.73 2.09
CA MET A 175 12.92 -6.73 1.62
C MET A 175 12.28 -7.74 0.66
N ALA A 176 11.06 -8.19 0.93
CA ALA A 176 10.34 -9.08 0.04
C ALA A 176 10.12 -8.44 -1.35
N THR A 177 9.85 -7.14 -1.40
CA THR A 177 9.72 -6.41 -2.68
C THR A 177 11.00 -6.50 -3.50
N GLU A 178 12.17 -6.29 -2.88
CA GLU A 178 13.46 -6.40 -3.56
C GLU A 178 13.70 -7.82 -4.10
N VAL A 179 13.41 -8.85 -3.29
CA VAL A 179 13.59 -10.26 -3.68
C VAL A 179 12.64 -10.62 -4.82
N TRP A 180 11.35 -10.33 -4.68
CA TRP A 180 10.33 -10.66 -5.69
C TRP A 180 10.59 -9.92 -7.01
N ALA A 181 11.06 -8.68 -6.96
CA ALA A 181 11.41 -7.93 -8.17
C ALA A 181 12.50 -8.64 -8.98
N LYS A 182 13.52 -9.22 -8.31
CA LYS A 182 14.58 -10.01 -8.98
C LYS A 182 14.03 -11.32 -9.57
N GLU A 183 13.07 -11.96 -8.88
CA GLU A 183 12.47 -13.23 -9.32
C GLU A 183 11.61 -13.07 -10.59
N VAL A 184 11.02 -11.89 -10.81
CA VAL A 184 10.13 -11.62 -11.95
C VAL A 184 10.81 -10.92 -13.12
N GLU A 185 12.13 -10.74 -13.08
CA GLU A 185 12.87 -10.13 -14.20
C GLU A 185 12.58 -10.81 -15.53
N GLY A 186 12.31 -10.01 -16.57
CA GLY A 186 12.02 -10.50 -17.91
C GLY A 186 10.62 -11.06 -18.15
N THR A 187 9.75 -11.10 -17.13
CA THR A 187 8.39 -11.65 -17.25
C THR A 187 7.34 -10.62 -17.70
N GLY A 188 7.67 -9.33 -17.67
CA GLY A 188 6.71 -8.24 -17.86
C GLY A 188 5.94 -7.82 -16.61
N LEU A 189 6.00 -8.59 -15.52
CA LEU A 189 5.54 -8.19 -14.20
C LEU A 189 6.61 -7.30 -13.55
N THR A 190 6.18 -6.19 -12.92
CA THR A 190 7.05 -5.38 -12.07
C THR A 190 6.51 -5.26 -10.65
N ILE A 191 7.41 -5.20 -9.68
CA ILE A 191 7.08 -5.12 -8.25
C ILE A 191 7.81 -3.92 -7.64
N ASN A 192 7.04 -2.94 -7.16
CA ASN A 192 7.57 -1.68 -6.67
C ASN A 192 6.91 -1.27 -5.34
N ILE A 193 7.44 -0.25 -4.71
CA ILE A 193 6.89 0.35 -3.50
C ILE A 193 6.43 1.77 -3.79
N VAL A 194 5.23 2.09 -3.32
CA VAL A 194 4.76 3.48 -3.16
C VAL A 194 4.36 3.65 -1.70
N ASN A 195 4.94 4.63 -1.02
CA ASN A 195 4.64 4.89 0.39
C ASN A 195 4.53 6.39 0.67
N PRO A 196 3.92 6.79 1.79
CA PRO A 196 3.75 8.21 2.08
C PRO A 196 5.08 8.96 2.30
N GLY A 197 6.17 8.29 2.72
CA GLY A 197 7.45 8.92 3.05
C GLY A 197 7.45 9.74 4.34
N ALA A 198 6.26 9.98 4.92
CA ALA A 198 6.04 10.67 6.19
C ALA A 198 4.81 10.09 6.89
N GLY A 199 4.38 10.69 8.01
CA GLY A 199 3.08 10.36 8.62
C GLY A 199 1.94 10.68 7.65
N ALA A 200 0.91 9.84 7.58
CA ALA A 200 -0.22 10.00 6.68
C ALA A 200 -1.49 10.44 7.41
N ASN A 201 -2.26 11.36 6.83
CA ASN A 201 -3.55 11.82 7.34
C ASN A 201 -4.64 10.79 7.03
N THR A 202 -4.74 9.76 7.86
CA THR A 202 -5.67 8.65 7.67
C THR A 202 -6.41 8.33 8.98
N PRO A 203 -7.52 7.58 8.93
CA PRO A 203 -8.16 7.07 10.14
C PRO A 203 -7.26 6.17 11.01
N GLY A 204 -6.18 5.62 10.46
CA GLY A 204 -5.16 4.87 11.19
C GLY A 204 -4.16 5.74 11.96
N MET A 205 -4.19 7.07 11.80
CA MET A 205 -3.40 8.03 12.57
C MET A 205 -4.22 8.52 13.77
N ALA A 206 -3.58 8.67 14.93
CA ALA A 206 -4.24 9.23 16.10
C ALA A 206 -4.76 10.64 15.85
N GLU A 207 -5.98 10.94 16.30
CA GLU A 207 -6.62 12.24 16.04
C GLU A 207 -5.82 13.40 16.64
N GLU A 208 -5.18 13.17 17.79
CA GLU A 208 -4.28 14.16 18.41
C GLU A 208 -3.16 14.59 17.45
N MET A 209 -2.54 13.62 16.75
CA MET A 209 -1.47 13.91 15.77
C MET A 209 -2.01 14.61 14.52
N ARG A 210 -3.19 14.24 14.05
CA ARG A 210 -3.86 14.89 12.93
C ARG A 210 -4.18 16.34 13.24
N THR A 211 -4.68 16.61 14.45
CA THR A 211 -4.97 17.97 14.94
C THR A 211 -3.68 18.78 15.09
N MET A 212 -2.65 18.24 15.73
CA MET A 212 -1.37 18.93 15.90
C MET A 212 -0.72 19.27 14.56
N SER A 213 -0.82 18.38 13.56
CA SER A 213 -0.31 18.63 12.21
C SER A 213 -1.06 19.77 11.53
N ARG A 214 -2.42 19.79 11.62
CA ARG A 214 -3.25 20.88 11.06
C ARG A 214 -2.95 22.25 11.69
N GLU A 215 -2.60 22.26 12.97
CA GLU A 215 -2.25 23.46 13.73
C GLU A 215 -0.77 23.87 13.60
N GLY A 216 0.02 23.14 12.82
CA GLY A 216 1.48 23.41 12.65
C GLY A 216 2.32 23.06 13.87
N ARG A 217 1.78 22.33 14.86
CA ARG A 217 2.47 21.90 16.08
C ARG A 217 3.17 20.53 15.92
N ALA A 218 2.97 19.87 14.81
CA ALA A 218 3.65 18.63 14.40
C ALA A 218 3.97 18.69 12.90
N PRO A 219 4.89 17.83 12.40
CA PRO A 219 5.17 17.76 10.97
C PRO A 219 3.90 17.54 10.15
N ARG A 220 3.86 18.14 8.94
CA ARG A 220 2.77 17.94 7.99
C ARG A 220 2.58 16.46 7.70
N LEU A 221 1.34 16.01 7.76
CA LEU A 221 0.95 14.69 7.31
C LEU A 221 0.73 14.69 5.80
N VAL A 222 1.05 13.56 5.17
CA VAL A 222 0.76 13.32 3.75
C VAL A 222 -0.73 13.08 3.60
N GLU A 223 -1.37 13.81 2.69
CA GLU A 223 -2.78 13.59 2.38
C GLU A 223 -2.95 12.34 1.51
N PRO A 224 -4.07 11.62 1.65
CA PRO A 224 -4.30 10.38 0.89
C PRO A 224 -4.15 10.53 -0.62
N ASP A 225 -4.57 11.64 -1.20
CA ASP A 225 -4.50 11.89 -2.64
C ASP A 225 -3.05 12.08 -3.15
N GLU A 226 -2.10 12.42 -2.28
CA GLU A 226 -0.69 12.51 -2.65
C GLU A 226 -0.07 11.15 -3.04
N MET A 227 -0.72 10.04 -2.63
CA MET A 227 -0.31 8.68 -3.06
C MET A 227 -0.66 8.38 -4.52
N VAL A 228 -1.61 9.10 -5.10
CA VAL A 228 -2.16 8.78 -6.43
C VAL A 228 -1.15 9.02 -7.55
N PRO A 229 -0.47 10.18 -7.68
CA PRO A 229 0.47 10.41 -8.77
C PRO A 229 1.60 9.39 -8.88
N PRO A 230 2.36 9.06 -7.81
CA PRO A 230 3.38 8.01 -7.89
C PRO A 230 2.79 6.63 -8.20
N LEU A 231 1.59 6.30 -7.68
CA LEU A 231 0.92 5.05 -8.01
C LEU A 231 0.61 4.98 -9.51
N LEU A 232 -0.03 6.00 -10.07
CA LEU A 232 -0.39 6.03 -11.50
C LEU A 232 0.85 5.90 -12.39
N TYR A 233 1.96 6.49 -12.01
CA TYR A 233 3.22 6.30 -12.74
C TYR A 233 3.68 4.83 -12.72
N VAL A 234 3.80 4.21 -11.55
CA VAL A 234 4.35 2.84 -11.46
C VAL A 234 3.44 1.77 -12.06
N VAL A 235 2.14 2.06 -12.24
CA VAL A 235 1.22 1.15 -12.92
C VAL A 235 1.04 1.46 -14.41
N SER A 236 1.66 2.51 -14.91
CA SER A 236 1.60 2.89 -16.34
C SER A 236 2.59 2.11 -17.19
N ARG A 237 2.49 2.27 -18.52
CA ARG A 237 3.46 1.77 -19.49
C ARG A 237 4.80 2.51 -19.41
N ASP A 238 4.82 3.76 -18.97
CA ASP A 238 6.05 4.54 -18.81
C ASP A 238 6.99 3.95 -17.76
N ALA A 239 6.47 3.08 -16.89
CA ALA A 239 7.20 2.36 -15.86
C ALA A 239 7.45 0.87 -16.20
N ASP A 240 7.31 0.43 -17.46
CA ASP A 240 7.54 -0.98 -17.85
C ASP A 240 8.96 -1.49 -17.46
N ASN A 241 9.94 -0.60 -17.40
CA ASN A 241 11.32 -0.92 -16.99
C ASN A 241 11.63 -0.52 -15.53
N VAL A 242 10.63 -0.15 -14.73
CA VAL A 242 10.79 0.22 -13.32
C VAL A 242 10.39 -0.96 -12.45
N ASN A 243 11.39 -1.68 -11.93
CA ASN A 243 11.19 -2.88 -11.13
C ASN A 243 12.16 -2.89 -9.94
N GLY A 244 11.67 -3.16 -8.73
CA GLY A 244 12.46 -3.13 -7.51
C GLY A 244 12.77 -1.70 -7.01
N TRP A 245 11.88 -0.75 -7.26
CA TRP A 245 12.03 0.64 -6.82
C TRP A 245 11.03 1.01 -5.72
N ARG A 246 11.37 2.04 -4.97
CA ARG A 246 10.44 2.68 -4.01
C ARG A 246 10.33 4.17 -4.28
N PHE A 247 9.12 4.69 -4.14
CA PHE A 247 8.75 6.08 -4.33
C PHE A 247 8.06 6.61 -3.08
N ASP A 248 8.60 7.70 -2.54
CA ASP A 248 8.05 8.39 -1.38
C ASP A 248 7.14 9.53 -1.85
N ALA A 249 5.83 9.44 -1.59
CA ALA A 249 4.84 10.40 -2.09
C ALA A 249 5.11 11.84 -1.64
N ASN A 250 5.63 12.04 -0.42
CA ASN A 250 6.01 13.36 0.06
C ASN A 250 7.19 14.02 -0.69
N LEU A 251 7.92 13.25 -1.49
CA LEU A 251 9.01 13.72 -2.36
C LEU A 251 8.59 13.86 -3.83
N TRP A 252 7.37 13.44 -4.15
CA TRP A 252 6.85 13.49 -5.52
C TRP A 252 6.45 14.91 -5.90
N ASP A 253 7.18 15.52 -6.83
CA ASP A 253 6.89 16.86 -7.35
C ASP A 253 5.88 16.76 -8.51
N GLN A 254 4.62 17.10 -8.23
CA GLN A 254 3.54 17.05 -9.20
C GLN A 254 3.64 18.10 -10.31
N SER A 255 4.53 19.09 -10.18
CA SER A 255 4.78 20.09 -11.22
C SER A 255 5.66 19.58 -12.36
N LEU A 256 6.31 18.45 -12.15
CA LEU A 256 7.20 17.82 -13.12
C LEU A 256 6.48 16.74 -13.94
N PRO A 257 6.98 16.42 -15.15
CA PRO A 257 6.57 15.22 -15.87
C PRO A 257 6.77 13.98 -14.99
N PRO A 258 5.84 12.98 -15.02
CA PRO A 258 5.88 11.84 -14.10
C PRO A 258 7.20 11.09 -14.04
N ALA A 259 7.85 10.85 -15.18
CA ALA A 259 9.16 10.19 -15.25
C ALA A 259 10.29 11.01 -14.59
N GLU A 260 10.21 12.34 -14.61
CA GLU A 260 11.18 13.21 -13.93
C GLU A 260 10.90 13.25 -12.42
N ALA A 261 9.64 13.37 -12.02
CA ALA A 261 9.25 13.25 -10.62
C ALA A 261 9.71 11.92 -10.01
N ALA A 262 9.54 10.82 -10.76
CA ALA A 262 9.99 9.49 -10.36
C ALA A 262 11.51 9.42 -10.15
N ARG A 263 12.31 10.00 -11.05
CA ARG A 263 13.78 10.02 -10.88
C ARG A 263 14.24 10.79 -9.64
N ARG A 264 13.47 11.79 -9.19
CA ARG A 264 13.79 12.59 -7.99
C ARG A 264 13.29 11.95 -6.70
N ALA A 265 12.11 11.33 -6.74
CA ALA A 265 11.47 10.74 -5.56
C ALA A 265 11.85 9.26 -5.34
N GLY A 266 12.37 8.60 -6.38
CA GLY A 266 12.62 7.17 -6.40
C GLY A 266 14.03 6.78 -5.97
N ARG A 267 14.15 5.58 -5.43
CA ARG A 267 15.40 4.86 -5.16
C ARG A 267 15.14 3.35 -5.17
N PRO A 268 16.17 2.51 -5.26
CA PRO A 268 16.02 1.07 -5.12
C PRO A 268 15.29 0.70 -3.82
N ALA A 269 14.42 -0.31 -3.90
CA ALA A 269 13.80 -0.94 -2.72
C ALA A 269 14.83 -1.77 -1.94
N GLY A 270 14.48 -2.11 -0.71
CA GLY A 270 15.35 -2.90 0.16
C GLY A 270 16.27 -2.04 1.04
N PHE A 271 17.30 -2.69 1.55
CA PHE A 271 18.28 -2.09 2.47
C PHE A 271 19.70 -2.30 1.95
N GLU A 272 20.56 -1.30 2.15
CA GLU A 272 21.99 -1.50 1.96
C GLU A 272 22.48 -2.50 3.02
N MET A 273 22.92 -3.66 2.57
CA MET A 273 23.51 -4.68 3.44
C MET A 273 24.98 -4.32 3.66
N HIS A 274 25.37 -4.14 4.90
CA HIS A 274 26.78 -3.97 5.22
C HIS A 274 27.55 -5.20 4.78
N PRO A 275 28.71 -5.05 4.08
CA PRO A 275 29.55 -6.19 3.80
C PRO A 275 29.97 -6.89 5.10
N PRO A 276 30.19 -8.21 5.08
CA PRO A 276 30.72 -8.89 6.26
C PRO A 276 32.04 -8.24 6.69
N PRO A 277 32.35 -8.18 7.98
CA PRO A 277 33.64 -7.69 8.44
C PRO A 277 34.76 -8.53 7.79
N VAL A 278 35.74 -7.83 7.24
CA VAL A 278 36.92 -8.44 6.58
C VAL A 278 37.78 -9.13 7.63
#